data_8042264c966ba415bdf08efe3d760770
#
_entry.id   8042264c966ba415bdf08efe3d760770
#
_cell.length_a   1.000
_cell.length_b   1.000
_cell.length_c   1.000
_cell.angle_alpha   90.00
_cell.angle_beta   90.00
_cell.angle_gamma   90.00
#
_symmetry.space_group_name_H-M   'P 1'
#
loop_
_entity.id
_entity.type
_entity.pdbx_description
1 polymer ?
#
loop_
_entity_poly.entity_id
_entity_poly.type
_entity_poly.pdbx_seq_one_letter_code
_entity_poly.pdbx_strand_id
1 'polypeptide(L)'
;MPSETIGAYEIEYSGVLSPDSEHWVAYLTVFAPSPNPMHRNNIFPNQRVSVEQVFANQAEAEDEAHKVGVRMITQCSSRSK
;
A
#
# COMPACT_ATOMS: atom_id res chain seq x y z
N MET A 1 -2.85 5.16 10.31
CA MET A 1 -2.92 4.18 9.23
C MET A 1 -1.93 3.06 9.49
N PRO A 2 -2.34 1.81 9.26
CA PRO A 2 -1.40 0.72 9.44
C PRO A 2 -0.22 0.85 8.48
N SER A 3 0.92 0.40 8.93
CA SER A 3 2.12 0.43 8.10
C SER A 3 2.97 -0.77 8.43
N GLU A 4 3.87 -1.10 7.53
CA GLU A 4 4.76 -2.23 7.73
C GLU A 4 6.06 -1.98 6.98
N THR A 5 7.17 -2.38 7.58
CA THR A 5 8.46 -2.30 6.93
C THR A 5 8.80 -3.67 6.34
N ILE A 6 9.11 -3.69 5.06
CA ILE A 6 9.44 -4.91 4.35
C ILE A 6 10.82 -4.74 3.75
N GLY A 7 11.81 -5.42 4.33
CA GLY A 7 13.19 -5.21 3.93
C GLY A 7 13.58 -3.77 4.18
N ALA A 8 14.00 -3.08 3.14
CA ALA A 8 14.38 -1.68 3.22
C ALA A 8 13.24 -0.74 2.84
N TYR A 9 12.09 -1.28 2.49
CA TYR A 9 10.93 -0.49 2.06
C TYR A 9 9.90 -0.39 3.16
N GLU A 10 9.07 0.64 3.08
CA GLU A 10 7.97 0.82 4.02
C GLU A 10 6.68 1.00 3.22
N ILE A 11 5.61 0.35 3.66
CA ILE A 11 4.30 0.54 3.06
C ILE A 11 3.34 1.10 4.10
N GLU A 12 2.40 1.91 3.63
CA GLU A 12 1.27 2.34 4.43
C GLU A 12 0.01 1.93 3.68
N TYR A 13 -0.89 1.28 4.39
CA TYR A 13 -2.09 0.76 3.74
C TYR A 13 -3.31 1.11 4.59
N SER A 14 -4.43 1.30 3.91
CA SER A 14 -5.65 1.67 4.62
C SER A 14 -6.88 1.22 3.86
N GLY A 15 -7.98 1.06 4.60
CA GLY A 15 -9.27 0.84 4.02
C GLY A 15 -10.10 2.10 4.20
N VAL A 16 -10.69 2.57 3.12
CA VAL A 16 -11.46 3.81 3.11
C VAL A 16 -12.86 3.50 2.61
N LEU A 17 -13.84 4.03 3.31
CA LEU A 17 -15.25 3.86 2.90
C LEU A 17 -15.52 4.73 1.69
N SER A 18 -16.02 4.12 0.63
CA SER A 18 -16.36 4.86 -0.57
C SER A 18 -17.59 5.74 -0.32
N PRO A 19 -17.53 7.03 -0.66
CA PRO A 19 -18.69 7.90 -0.46
C PRO A 19 -19.86 7.58 -1.38
N ASP A 20 -19.58 6.91 -2.50
CA ASP A 20 -20.63 6.63 -3.49
C ASP A 20 -21.33 5.30 -3.26
N SER A 21 -20.77 4.46 -2.42
CA SER A 21 -21.35 3.17 -2.11
C SER A 21 -20.96 2.81 -0.69
N GLU A 22 -21.58 1.79 -0.16
CA GLU A 22 -21.28 1.38 1.22
C GLU A 22 -20.20 0.35 1.27
N HIS A 23 -19.28 0.41 0.32
CA HIS A 23 -18.18 -0.54 0.23
C HIS A 23 -16.87 0.14 0.58
N TRP A 24 -15.93 -0.66 1.03
CA TRP A 24 -14.59 -0.19 1.38
C TRP A 24 -13.65 -0.40 0.21
N VAL A 25 -12.68 0.47 0.06
CA VAL A 25 -11.68 0.37 -0.99
C VAL A 25 -10.30 0.41 -0.35
N ALA A 26 -9.32 -0.17 -1.04
CA ALA A 26 -7.98 -0.29 -0.52
C ALA A 26 -7.09 0.82 -1.06
N TYR A 27 -6.33 1.46 -0.18
CA TYR A 27 -5.35 2.47 -0.53
C TYR A 27 -3.97 2.03 -0.07
N LEU A 28 -2.96 2.39 -0.84
CA LEU A 28 -1.59 1.96 -0.58
C LEU A 28 -0.62 3.08 -0.91
N THR A 29 0.40 3.23 -0.06
CA THR A 29 1.54 4.10 -0.32
C THR A 29 2.80 3.29 -0.07
N VAL A 30 3.80 3.43 -0.93
CA VAL A 30 5.06 2.71 -0.77
C VAL A 30 6.21 3.71 -0.74
N PHE A 31 7.09 3.54 0.24
CA PHE A 31 8.29 4.36 0.38
C PHE A 31 9.51 3.50 0.19
N ALA A 32 10.43 3.98 -0.65
CA ALA A 32 11.72 3.33 -0.87
C ALA A 32 12.72 3.84 0.16
N PRO A 33 13.83 3.11 0.37
CA PRO A 33 14.90 3.61 1.24
C PRO A 33 15.43 4.94 0.71
N SER A 34 15.74 5.83 1.64
CA SER A 34 16.28 7.14 1.31
C SER A 34 17.57 7.36 2.07
N PRO A 35 18.60 7.91 1.43
CA PRO A 35 19.85 8.22 2.14
C PRO A 35 19.68 9.35 3.15
N ASN A 36 18.64 10.16 2.97
CA ASN A 36 18.40 11.27 3.88
C ASN A 36 17.23 10.94 4.78
N PRO A 37 17.47 10.74 6.10
CA PRO A 37 16.37 10.37 7.01
C PRO A 37 15.30 11.44 7.16
N MET A 38 15.59 12.66 6.73
CA MET A 38 14.64 13.74 6.79
C MET A 38 13.63 13.69 5.65
N HIS A 39 13.89 12.89 4.63
CA HIS A 39 13.03 12.79 3.46
C HIS A 39 12.59 11.36 3.24
N ARG A 40 11.33 11.20 2.91
CA ARG A 40 10.79 9.90 2.55
C ARG A 40 10.71 9.84 1.03
N ASN A 41 11.17 8.73 0.48
CA ASN A 41 11.17 8.53 -0.96
C ASN A 41 9.91 7.78 -1.37
N ASN A 42 8.88 8.54 -1.70
CA ASN A 42 7.57 7.99 -2.02
C ASN A 42 7.55 7.52 -3.47
N ILE A 43 7.74 6.22 -3.69
CA ILE A 43 7.76 5.67 -5.04
C ILE A 43 6.39 5.22 -5.53
N PHE A 44 5.42 5.16 -4.65
CA PHE A 44 4.05 4.86 -5.01
C PHE A 44 3.16 5.74 -4.14
N PRO A 45 2.70 6.87 -4.67
CA PRO A 45 1.89 7.80 -3.86
C PRO A 45 0.57 7.16 -3.47
N ASN A 46 -0.04 7.70 -2.42
CA ASN A 46 -1.27 7.14 -1.88
C ASN A 46 -2.32 7.02 -2.97
N GLN A 47 -2.63 5.81 -3.36
CA GLN A 47 -3.53 5.53 -4.46
C GLN A 47 -4.41 4.34 -4.13
N ARG A 48 -5.58 4.33 -4.73
CA ARG A 48 -6.46 3.18 -4.63
C ARG A 48 -5.86 2.02 -5.41
N VAL A 49 -5.79 0.86 -4.77
CA VAL A 49 -5.33 -0.37 -5.42
C VAL A 49 -6.51 -1.32 -5.53
N SER A 50 -6.40 -2.30 -6.43
CA SER A 50 -7.46 -3.28 -6.68
C SER A 50 -8.77 -2.55 -7.01
N VAL A 51 -8.68 -1.62 -7.98
CA VAL A 51 -9.79 -0.72 -8.28
C VAL A 51 -11.06 -1.44 -8.73
N GLU A 52 -10.93 -2.67 -9.17
CA GLU A 52 -12.07 -3.47 -9.60
C GLU A 52 -12.71 -4.23 -8.47
N GLN A 53 -12.20 -4.08 -7.26
CA GLN A 53 -12.69 -4.80 -6.10
C GLN A 53 -13.19 -3.85 -5.04
N VAL A 54 -14.22 -4.29 -4.33
CA VAL A 54 -14.70 -3.60 -3.15
C VAL A 54 -14.75 -4.61 -2.02
N PHE A 55 -14.75 -4.11 -0.80
CA PHE A 55 -14.62 -4.95 0.37
C PHE A 55 -15.75 -4.68 1.35
N ALA A 56 -16.07 -5.67 2.14
CA ALA A 56 -17.20 -5.56 3.06
C ALA A 56 -16.85 -4.73 4.29
N ASN A 57 -15.57 -4.64 4.64
CA ASN A 57 -15.16 -3.90 5.82
C ASN A 57 -13.74 -3.38 5.66
N GLN A 58 -13.35 -2.55 6.61
CA GLN A 58 -12.03 -1.92 6.57
C GLN A 58 -10.89 -2.94 6.64
N ALA A 59 -11.05 -3.95 7.45
CA ALA A 59 -10.00 -4.94 7.63
C ALA A 59 -9.69 -5.67 6.33
N GLU A 60 -10.71 -6.00 5.56
CA GLU A 60 -10.51 -6.66 4.28
C GLU A 60 -9.79 -5.76 3.29
N ALA A 61 -10.17 -4.48 3.26
CA ALA A 61 -9.52 -3.53 2.36
C ALA A 61 -8.05 -3.34 2.74
N GLU A 62 -7.76 -3.24 4.03
CA GLU A 62 -6.39 -3.12 4.48
C GLU A 62 -5.57 -4.36 4.14
N ASP A 63 -6.16 -5.52 4.30
CA ASP A 63 -5.47 -6.77 3.97
C ASP A 63 -5.09 -6.82 2.50
N GLU A 64 -6.00 -6.40 1.64
CA GLU A 64 -5.71 -6.38 0.21
C GLU A 64 -4.60 -5.38 -0.13
N ALA A 65 -4.66 -4.18 0.46
CA ALA A 65 -3.62 -3.18 0.23
C ALA A 65 -2.26 -3.72 0.70
N HIS A 66 -2.24 -4.40 1.84
CA HIS A 66 -1.01 -5.00 2.35
C HIS A 66 -0.45 -6.03 1.36
N LYS A 67 -1.31 -6.89 0.83
CA LYS A 67 -0.88 -7.90 -0.13
C LYS A 67 -0.30 -7.27 -1.39
N VAL A 68 -0.94 -6.23 -1.89
CA VAL A 68 -0.45 -5.54 -3.08
C VAL A 68 0.91 -4.90 -2.80
N GLY A 69 1.06 -4.28 -1.64
CA GLY A 69 2.33 -3.67 -1.26
C GLY A 69 3.46 -4.68 -1.19
N VAL A 70 3.21 -5.82 -0.55
CA VAL A 70 4.21 -6.87 -0.45
C VAL A 70 4.60 -7.38 -1.83
N ARG A 71 3.61 -7.57 -2.70
CA ARG A 71 3.87 -8.05 -4.05
C ARG A 71 4.72 -7.07 -4.84
N MET A 72 4.42 -5.77 -4.73
CA MET A 72 5.19 -4.76 -5.43
C MET A 72 6.65 -4.76 -4.99
N ILE A 73 6.88 -4.82 -3.70
CA ILE A 73 8.24 -4.80 -3.17
C ILE A 73 8.98 -6.06 -3.57
N THR A 74 8.32 -7.20 -3.53
CA THR A 74 8.94 -8.47 -3.93
C THR A 74 9.35 -8.42 -5.39
N GLN A 75 8.49 -7.87 -6.24
CA GLN A 75 8.81 -7.77 -7.66
C GLN A 75 9.98 -6.82 -7.91
N CYS A 76 10.02 -5.71 -7.18
CA CYS A 76 11.14 -4.78 -7.30
C CYS A 76 12.44 -5.44 -6.89
N SER A 77 12.41 -6.19 -5.79
CA SER A 77 13.61 -6.89 -5.32
C SER A 77 14.06 -7.93 -6.32
N SER A 78 13.14 -8.63 -6.93
CA SER A 78 13.48 -9.66 -7.91
C SER A 78 14.17 -9.10 -9.13
N ARG A 79 13.85 -7.86 -9.48
CA ARG A 79 14.38 -7.26 -10.69
C ARG A 79 15.77 -6.65 -10.50
N SER A 80 16.24 -6.59 -9.31
CA SER A 80 17.50 -5.91 -9.01
C SER A 80 18.69 -6.83 -9.08
N LYS A 81 18.66 -7.73 -9.95
CA LYS A 81 19.79 -8.63 -10.12
C LYS A 81 20.92 -8.02 -10.87
#